data_32d5c46fb2657f2de2fd52c3d902e81e
#
_entry.id   32d5c46fb2657f2de2fd52c3d902e81e
#
_cell.length_a   1.000
_cell.length_b   1.000
_cell.length_c   1.000
_cell.angle_alpha   90.00
_cell.angle_beta   90.00
_cell.angle_gamma   90.00
#
_symmetry.space_group_name_H-M   'P 1'
#
loop_
_entity.id
_entity.type
_entity.pdbx_description
1 polymer ?
#
loop_
_entity_poly.entity_id
_entity_poly.type
_entity_poly.pdbx_seq_one_letter_code
_entity_poly.pdbx_strand_id
1 'polypeptide(L)'
;MIAEINHVTLIVDNLEAAATFYENEMGLEPVPAFVFDYPTAFFRITDTTQLHLSEWEDTRSFRGHLCVRVDNFSELFYRMKKQGRIDTAPWGKVRRLPDGAMQAFIRDPAGNLIELTSFPDDEIDPAIFDDELYEEGLYVSGRNDFRGYKAENATLYHPKK
;
A
#
# COMPACT_ATOMS: atom_id res chain seq x y z
N MET A 1 9.40 16.69 20.49
CA MET A 1 9.01 15.26 20.39
C MET A 1 9.28 14.81 18.96
N ILE A 2 9.99 13.70 18.78
CA ILE A 2 10.13 13.03 17.49
C ILE A 2 9.21 11.80 17.56
N ALA A 3 8.35 11.62 16.56
CA ALA A 3 7.49 10.45 16.44
C ALA A 3 7.63 9.90 15.01
N GLU A 4 7.89 8.61 14.90
CA GLU A 4 7.95 7.89 13.63
C GLU A 4 7.22 6.55 13.75
N ILE A 5 6.77 6.01 12.64
CA ILE A 5 6.21 4.66 12.61
C ILE A 5 7.37 3.67 12.61
N ASN A 6 7.53 2.93 13.71
CA ASN A 6 8.53 1.88 13.82
C ASN A 6 8.13 0.62 13.04
N HIS A 7 6.89 0.18 13.23
CA HIS A 7 6.34 -0.96 12.47
C HIS A 7 4.81 -0.89 12.37
N VAL A 8 4.28 -1.65 11.42
CA VAL A 8 2.86 -1.96 11.29
C VAL A 8 2.70 -3.48 11.37
N THR A 9 1.75 -3.96 12.16
CA THR A 9 1.41 -5.38 12.21
C THR A 9 0.11 -5.65 11.45
N LEU A 10 0.16 -6.59 10.52
CA LEU A 10 -1.02 -7.13 9.84
C LEU A 10 -1.33 -8.52 10.38
N ILE A 11 -2.61 -8.77 10.63
CA ILE A 11 -3.08 -10.08 11.02
C ILE A 11 -3.35 -10.91 9.76
N VAL A 12 -2.83 -12.13 9.73
CA VAL A 12 -2.95 -13.07 8.62
C VAL A 12 -3.44 -14.42 9.15
N ASP A 13 -4.22 -15.13 8.35
CA ASP A 13 -4.75 -16.45 8.74
C ASP A 13 -3.87 -17.61 8.23
N ASN A 14 -2.87 -17.31 7.39
CA ASN A 14 -1.86 -18.26 6.92
C ASN A 14 -0.54 -17.51 6.74
N LEU A 15 0.37 -17.67 7.69
CA LEU A 15 1.64 -16.95 7.69
C LEU A 15 2.52 -17.28 6.47
N GLU A 16 2.59 -18.56 6.09
CA GLU A 16 3.42 -18.99 4.95
C GLU A 16 2.96 -18.35 3.63
N ALA A 17 1.65 -18.38 3.37
CA ALA A 17 1.07 -17.77 2.17
C ALA A 17 1.27 -16.25 2.15
N ALA A 18 1.08 -15.58 3.29
CA ALA A 18 1.28 -14.15 3.39
C ALA A 18 2.77 -13.78 3.28
N ALA A 19 3.67 -14.49 3.94
CA ALA A 19 5.11 -14.24 3.87
C ALA A 19 5.62 -14.41 2.44
N THR A 20 5.22 -15.48 1.74
CA THR A 20 5.55 -15.70 0.33
C THR A 20 5.10 -14.54 -0.55
N PHE A 21 3.89 -14.01 -0.32
CA PHE A 21 3.38 -12.85 -1.06
C PHE A 21 4.26 -11.60 -0.83
N TYR A 22 4.54 -11.25 0.43
CA TYR A 22 5.33 -10.04 0.71
C TYR A 22 6.78 -10.15 0.23
N GLU A 23 7.39 -11.32 0.31
CA GLU A 23 8.75 -11.56 -0.18
C GLU A 23 8.82 -11.60 -1.71
N ASN A 24 8.02 -12.47 -2.35
CA ASN A 24 8.19 -12.78 -3.76
C ASN A 24 7.38 -11.87 -4.70
N GLU A 25 6.19 -11.43 -4.26
CA GLU A 25 5.31 -10.61 -5.10
C GLU A 25 5.52 -9.10 -4.86
N MET A 26 5.65 -8.70 -3.59
CA MET A 26 5.91 -7.33 -3.20
C MET A 26 7.40 -6.98 -3.21
N GLY A 27 8.30 -7.99 -3.15
CA GLY A 27 9.75 -7.79 -3.15
C GLY A 27 10.31 -7.25 -1.84
N LEU A 28 9.62 -7.44 -0.71
CA LEU A 28 10.11 -6.98 0.59
C LEU A 28 11.18 -7.95 1.13
N GLU A 29 12.21 -7.39 1.75
CA GLU A 29 13.30 -8.14 2.35
C GLU A 29 12.87 -8.73 3.70
N PRO A 30 12.86 -10.08 3.87
CA PRO A 30 12.67 -10.69 5.17
C PRO A 30 13.80 -10.30 6.13
N VAL A 31 13.45 -10.02 7.39
CA VAL A 31 14.42 -9.73 8.45
C VAL A 31 14.17 -10.63 9.67
N PRO A 32 15.17 -10.82 10.55
CA PRO A 32 15.00 -11.64 11.74
C PRO A 32 13.83 -11.16 12.61
N ALA A 33 12.96 -12.09 13.02
CA ALA A 33 11.85 -11.84 13.93
C ALA A 33 12.18 -12.35 15.33
N PHE A 34 11.56 -11.74 16.36
CA PHE A 34 11.57 -12.32 17.70
C PHE A 34 10.78 -13.62 17.72
N VAL A 35 11.14 -14.51 18.63
CA VAL A 35 10.37 -15.74 18.89
C VAL A 35 9.22 -15.43 19.83
N PHE A 36 8.00 -15.64 19.35
CA PHE A 36 6.77 -15.50 20.12
C PHE A 36 6.09 -16.86 20.27
N ASP A 37 5.03 -16.93 21.07
CA ASP A 37 4.17 -18.11 21.22
C ASP A 37 3.12 -18.24 20.08
N TYR A 38 3.23 -17.42 19.06
CA TYR A 38 2.43 -17.45 17.83
C TYR A 38 3.33 -17.27 16.59
N PRO A 39 2.92 -17.75 15.42
CA PRO A 39 3.68 -17.59 14.20
C PRO A 39 3.77 -16.13 13.77
N THR A 40 4.96 -15.67 13.41
CA THR A 40 5.20 -14.30 12.95
C THR A 40 6.36 -14.21 11.94
N ALA A 41 6.31 -13.22 11.06
CA ALA A 41 7.38 -12.88 10.11
C ALA A 41 7.55 -11.36 10.05
N PHE A 42 8.79 -10.90 9.91
CA PHE A 42 9.15 -9.49 9.82
C PHE A 42 9.78 -9.19 8.48
N PHE A 43 9.45 -8.03 7.93
CA PHE A 43 9.98 -7.53 6.65
C PHE A 43 10.45 -6.09 6.81
N ARG A 44 11.51 -5.73 6.09
CA ARG A 44 11.98 -4.35 5.98
C ARG A 44 11.07 -3.56 5.06
N ILE A 45 10.63 -2.37 5.49
CA ILE A 45 10.01 -1.35 4.65
C ILE A 45 11.03 -0.25 4.35
N THR A 46 11.66 0.28 5.39
CA THR A 46 12.77 1.25 5.30
C THR A 46 13.86 0.87 6.29
N ASP A 47 14.89 1.69 6.41
CA ASP A 47 15.93 1.47 7.43
C ASP A 47 15.42 1.61 8.88
N THR A 48 14.24 2.23 9.07
CA THR A 48 13.67 2.49 10.39
C THR A 48 12.26 1.93 10.57
N THR A 49 11.64 1.35 9.53
CA THR A 49 10.26 0.88 9.57
C THR A 49 10.14 -0.55 9.07
N GLN A 50 9.41 -1.37 9.79
CA GLN A 50 9.16 -2.77 9.44
C GLN A 50 7.67 -3.05 9.23
N LEU A 51 7.37 -4.09 8.44
CA LEU A 51 6.09 -4.78 8.40
C LEU A 51 6.20 -6.07 9.22
N HIS A 52 5.30 -6.27 10.16
CA HIS A 52 5.16 -7.53 10.88
C HIS A 52 3.89 -8.25 10.44
N LEU A 53 3.99 -9.56 10.24
CA LEU A 53 2.85 -10.45 10.03
C LEU A 53 2.69 -11.29 11.29
N SER A 54 1.47 -11.42 11.80
CA SER A 54 1.13 -12.29 12.94
C SER A 54 -0.07 -13.16 12.57
N GLU A 55 0.04 -14.48 12.83
CA GLU A 55 -1.01 -15.42 12.45
C GLU A 55 -2.10 -15.51 13.53
N TRP A 56 -3.30 -15.09 13.18
CA TRP A 56 -4.52 -15.13 14.01
C TRP A 56 -5.77 -15.22 13.13
N GLU A 57 -6.91 -15.54 13.71
CA GLU A 57 -8.20 -15.64 13.02
C GLU A 57 -9.04 -14.35 13.06
N ASP A 58 -8.41 -13.17 13.24
CA ASP A 58 -9.10 -11.91 13.38
C ASP A 58 -9.77 -11.43 12.09
N THR A 59 -10.77 -10.55 12.28
CA THR A 59 -11.48 -9.93 11.16
C THR A 59 -10.62 -8.88 10.45
N ARG A 60 -10.61 -8.90 9.13
CA ARG A 60 -9.88 -7.98 8.27
C ARG A 60 -10.63 -6.67 8.10
N SER A 61 -9.89 -5.56 8.03
CA SER A 61 -10.48 -4.26 7.74
C SER A 61 -10.97 -4.17 6.29
N PHE A 62 -12.17 -3.60 6.09
CA PHE A 62 -12.66 -3.30 4.74
C PHE A 62 -11.97 -2.10 4.11
N ARG A 63 -11.70 -1.03 4.87
CA ARG A 63 -11.14 0.24 4.38
C ARG A 63 -9.80 0.63 5.00
N GLY A 64 -9.55 0.29 6.27
CA GLY A 64 -8.26 0.52 6.90
C GLY A 64 -7.15 -0.21 6.14
N HIS A 65 -6.02 0.43 5.90
CA HIS A 65 -4.95 -0.09 5.05
C HIS A 65 -3.58 0.39 5.49
N LEU A 66 -2.57 -0.36 5.07
CA LEU A 66 -1.18 0.09 5.03
C LEU A 66 -0.91 0.67 3.64
N CYS A 67 -0.26 1.82 3.57
CA CYS A 67 0.24 2.36 2.31
C CYS A 67 1.74 2.07 2.17
N VAL A 68 2.11 1.46 1.05
CA VAL A 68 3.49 1.19 0.66
C VAL A 68 3.82 2.00 -0.59
N ARG A 69 4.85 2.85 -0.49
CA ARG A 69 5.38 3.54 -1.67
C ARG A 69 6.35 2.62 -2.39
N VAL A 70 6.21 2.56 -3.71
CA VAL A 70 7.01 1.70 -4.59
C VAL A 70 7.58 2.52 -5.75
N ASP A 71 8.75 2.14 -6.22
CA ASP A 71 9.44 2.76 -7.37
C ASP A 71 9.20 2.02 -8.71
N ASN A 72 8.43 0.94 -8.66
CA ASN A 72 8.08 0.10 -9.81
C ASN A 72 6.57 -0.08 -9.96
N PHE A 73 5.81 1.00 -9.77
CA PHE A 73 4.35 0.97 -9.74
C PHE A 73 3.73 0.26 -10.96
N SER A 74 4.19 0.59 -12.17
CA SER A 74 3.64 0.02 -13.41
C SER A 74 3.81 -1.51 -13.46
N GLU A 75 4.98 -2.02 -13.07
CA GLU A 75 5.23 -3.47 -13.02
C GLU A 75 4.31 -4.15 -12.00
N LEU A 76 4.20 -3.58 -10.79
CA LEU A 76 3.33 -4.12 -9.74
C LEU A 76 1.86 -4.06 -10.12
N PHE A 77 1.41 -2.99 -10.79
CA PHE A 77 0.04 -2.89 -11.32
C PHE A 77 -0.30 -4.10 -12.20
N TYR A 78 0.54 -4.40 -13.22
CA TYR A 78 0.28 -5.53 -14.12
C TYR A 78 0.37 -6.87 -13.41
N ARG A 79 1.30 -7.04 -12.47
CA ARG A 79 1.43 -8.26 -11.67
C ARG A 79 0.19 -8.49 -10.81
N MET A 80 -0.26 -7.47 -10.08
CA MET A 80 -1.43 -7.55 -9.23
C MET A 80 -2.73 -7.71 -10.03
N LYS A 81 -2.84 -7.05 -11.20
CA LYS A 81 -3.96 -7.24 -12.12
C LYS A 81 -4.01 -8.69 -12.62
N LYS A 82 -2.89 -9.25 -13.07
CA LYS A 82 -2.81 -10.65 -13.55
C LYS A 82 -3.22 -11.65 -12.47
N GLN A 83 -2.93 -11.36 -11.22
CA GLN A 83 -3.27 -12.20 -10.08
C GLN A 83 -4.70 -11.96 -9.54
N GLY A 84 -5.44 -10.99 -10.08
CA GLY A 84 -6.77 -10.62 -9.58
C GLY A 84 -6.77 -10.02 -8.18
N ARG A 85 -5.69 -9.37 -7.77
CA ARG A 85 -5.52 -8.81 -6.43
C ARG A 85 -5.93 -7.36 -6.28
N ILE A 86 -6.12 -6.62 -7.38
CA ILE A 86 -6.56 -5.22 -7.32
C ILE A 86 -8.00 -5.20 -6.84
N ASP A 87 -8.25 -4.48 -5.74
CA ASP A 87 -9.58 -4.34 -5.14
C ASP A 87 -10.05 -2.89 -5.25
N THR A 88 -11.02 -2.68 -6.12
CA THR A 88 -11.62 -1.37 -6.36
C THR A 88 -12.82 -1.04 -5.47
N ALA A 89 -13.27 -1.99 -4.65
CA ALA A 89 -14.48 -1.84 -3.85
C ALA A 89 -14.32 -0.84 -2.67
N PRO A 90 -13.22 -0.86 -1.89
CA PRO A 90 -13.11 0.02 -0.73
C PRO A 90 -12.97 1.51 -1.10
N TRP A 91 -12.14 1.82 -2.09
CA TRP A 91 -11.70 3.19 -2.39
C TRP A 91 -11.81 3.58 -3.86
N GLY A 92 -12.32 2.71 -4.73
CA GLY A 92 -12.43 2.94 -6.16
C GLY A 92 -11.24 2.42 -6.95
N LYS A 93 -11.21 2.77 -8.23
CA LYS A 93 -10.21 2.30 -9.19
C LYS A 93 -8.84 2.92 -8.95
N VAL A 94 -7.84 2.38 -9.65
CA VAL A 94 -6.49 2.97 -9.75
C VAL A 94 -6.60 4.39 -10.30
N ARG A 95 -5.86 5.32 -9.72
CA ARG A 95 -5.95 6.74 -10.09
C ARG A 95 -4.66 7.50 -9.84
N ARG A 96 -4.58 8.69 -10.42
CA ARG A 96 -3.53 9.65 -10.10
C ARG A 96 -4.02 10.60 -9.01
N LEU A 97 -3.20 10.79 -7.99
CA LEU A 97 -3.45 11.76 -6.91
C LEU A 97 -3.14 13.18 -7.36
N PRO A 98 -3.67 14.22 -6.68
CA PRO A 98 -3.40 15.62 -7.04
C PRO A 98 -1.93 16.02 -7.03
N ASP A 99 -1.09 15.34 -6.25
CA ASP A 99 0.37 15.54 -6.21
C ASP A 99 1.14 14.82 -7.32
N GLY A 100 0.44 14.07 -8.17
CA GLY A 100 1.00 13.33 -9.30
C GLY A 100 1.31 11.85 -9.03
N ALA A 101 1.31 11.42 -7.77
CA ALA A 101 1.54 10.01 -7.44
C ALA A 101 0.38 9.12 -7.92
N MET A 102 0.69 7.88 -8.30
CA MET A 102 -0.34 6.87 -8.57
C MET A 102 -0.82 6.21 -7.28
N GLN A 103 -2.07 5.76 -7.28
CA GLN A 103 -2.70 5.05 -6.17
C GLN A 103 -3.43 3.81 -6.66
N ALA A 104 -3.18 2.67 -6.04
CA ALA A 104 -3.93 1.43 -6.27
C ALA A 104 -4.14 0.71 -4.93
N PHE A 105 -5.23 -0.03 -4.82
CA PHE A 105 -5.51 -0.86 -3.64
C PHE A 105 -5.49 -2.33 -4.03
N ILE A 106 -4.80 -3.14 -3.24
CA ILE A 106 -4.67 -4.59 -3.45
C ILE A 106 -5.03 -5.35 -2.18
N ARG A 107 -5.33 -6.66 -2.32
CA ARG A 107 -5.47 -7.58 -1.19
C ARG A 107 -4.31 -8.55 -1.13
N ASP A 108 -3.72 -8.69 0.05
CA ASP A 108 -2.80 -9.78 0.34
C ASP A 108 -3.54 -11.14 0.41
N PRO A 109 -2.86 -12.28 0.52
CA PRO A 109 -3.53 -13.59 0.61
C PRO A 109 -4.51 -13.72 1.77
N ALA A 110 -4.30 -13.02 2.88
CA ALA A 110 -5.20 -13.00 4.04
C ALA A 110 -6.37 -12.02 3.85
N GLY A 111 -6.37 -11.20 2.80
CA GLY A 111 -7.38 -10.19 2.53
C GLY A 111 -7.12 -8.83 3.22
N ASN A 112 -5.93 -8.58 3.75
CA ASN A 112 -5.56 -7.26 4.23
C ASN A 112 -5.48 -6.29 3.06
N LEU A 113 -5.96 -5.05 3.28
CA LEU A 113 -5.92 -4.00 2.28
C LEU A 113 -4.58 -3.29 2.32
N ILE A 114 -3.92 -3.23 1.17
CA ILE A 114 -2.65 -2.54 0.98
C ILE A 114 -2.86 -1.47 -0.09
N GLU A 115 -2.49 -0.25 0.19
CA GLU A 115 -2.37 0.81 -0.80
C GLU A 115 -0.96 0.78 -1.39
N LEU A 116 -0.87 0.77 -2.70
CA LEU A 116 0.36 1.01 -3.45
C LEU A 116 0.36 2.45 -3.95
N THR A 117 1.43 3.18 -3.71
CA THR A 117 1.60 4.53 -4.26
C THR A 117 2.98 4.69 -4.90
N SER A 118 3.05 5.44 -6.01
CA SER A 118 4.32 5.80 -6.66
C SER A 118 4.89 7.09 -6.07
N PHE A 119 6.09 7.47 -6.50
CA PHE A 119 6.51 8.86 -6.40
C PHE A 119 5.79 9.73 -7.45
N PRO A 120 5.60 11.04 -7.20
CA PRO A 120 4.90 11.93 -8.13
C PRO A 120 5.58 12.07 -9.49
N ASP A 121 6.90 11.95 -9.53
CA ASP A 121 7.76 12.11 -10.69
C ASP A 121 8.19 10.77 -11.32
N ASP A 122 7.64 9.64 -10.84
CA ASP A 122 7.90 8.34 -11.46
C ASP A 122 7.26 8.26 -12.86
N GLU A 123 7.99 7.65 -13.78
CA GLU A 123 7.49 7.35 -15.11
C GLU A 123 6.46 6.21 -15.03
N ILE A 124 5.24 6.50 -15.44
CA ILE A 124 4.12 5.55 -15.45
C ILE A 124 3.86 5.09 -16.87
N ASP A 125 3.72 3.78 -17.07
CA ASP A 125 3.34 3.22 -18.38
C ASP A 125 2.01 3.85 -18.84
N PRO A 126 2.00 4.56 -19.98
CA PRO A 126 0.81 5.23 -20.49
C PRO A 126 -0.39 4.31 -20.70
N ALA A 127 -0.17 3.00 -20.95
CA ALA A 127 -1.25 2.04 -21.14
C ALA A 127 -2.11 1.84 -19.86
N ILE A 128 -1.59 2.18 -18.68
CA ILE A 128 -2.35 2.13 -17.43
C ILE A 128 -3.53 3.12 -17.45
N PHE A 129 -3.36 4.29 -18.10
CA PHE A 129 -4.41 5.32 -18.17
C PHE A 129 -5.57 4.93 -19.07
N ASP A 130 -5.37 3.97 -19.95
CA ASP A 130 -6.40 3.40 -20.83
C ASP A 130 -6.98 2.08 -20.28
N ASP A 131 -6.48 1.62 -19.11
CA ASP A 131 -6.90 0.36 -18.52
C ASP A 131 -8.29 0.46 -17.88
N GLU A 132 -9.08 -0.61 -17.97
CA GLU A 132 -10.41 -0.70 -17.35
C GLU A 132 -10.41 -0.49 -15.82
N LEU A 133 -9.28 -0.78 -15.15
CA LEU A 133 -9.09 -0.58 -13.72
C LEU A 133 -8.65 0.84 -13.35
N TYR A 134 -8.36 1.69 -14.32
CA TYR A 134 -8.02 3.10 -14.09
C TYR A 134 -9.25 3.99 -14.16
N GLU A 135 -9.24 5.05 -13.38
CA GLU A 135 -10.24 6.12 -13.42
C GLU A 135 -9.56 7.45 -13.09
N GLU A 136 -9.85 8.49 -13.85
CA GLU A 136 -9.34 9.82 -13.54
C GLU A 136 -9.82 10.28 -12.17
N GLY A 137 -8.94 10.88 -11.38
CA GLY A 137 -9.21 11.19 -9.98
C GLY A 137 -10.32 12.22 -9.79
N LEU A 138 -11.28 11.89 -8.93
CA LEU A 138 -12.39 12.75 -8.56
C LEU A 138 -12.07 13.55 -7.27
N TYR A 139 -10.98 14.31 -7.29
CA TYR A 139 -10.64 15.18 -6.18
C TYR A 139 -11.30 16.54 -6.36
N VAL A 140 -12.18 16.89 -5.44
CA VAL A 140 -12.93 18.16 -5.45
C VAL A 140 -12.23 19.15 -4.53
N SER A 141 -11.74 20.25 -5.10
CA SER A 141 -11.13 21.33 -4.36
C SER A 141 -12.08 21.89 -3.29
N GLY A 142 -11.56 22.17 -2.11
CA GLY A 142 -12.29 22.80 -1.00
C GLY A 142 -13.27 21.87 -0.25
N ARG A 143 -13.49 20.65 -0.69
CA ARG A 143 -14.46 19.73 -0.06
C ARG A 143 -14.04 19.25 1.33
N ASN A 144 -12.73 19.22 1.61
CA ASN A 144 -12.15 18.68 2.84
C ASN A 144 -11.27 19.70 3.58
N ASP A 145 -11.62 20.98 3.56
CA ASP A 145 -10.94 22.03 4.31
C ASP A 145 -11.18 21.87 5.81
N PHE A 146 -10.59 20.82 6.37
CA PHE A 146 -10.71 20.53 7.79
C PHE A 146 -9.81 21.45 8.61
N ARG A 147 -10.38 22.15 9.57
CA ARG A 147 -9.69 23.12 10.45
C ARG A 147 -8.94 24.23 9.69
N GLY A 148 -9.44 24.62 8.50
CA GLY A 148 -8.84 25.71 7.70
C GLY A 148 -7.61 25.33 6.89
N TYR A 149 -7.23 24.05 6.83
CA TYR A 149 -6.18 23.58 5.94
C TYR A 149 -6.68 23.52 4.50
N LYS A 150 -5.86 24.00 3.56
CA LYS A 150 -6.20 24.03 2.14
C LYS A 150 -5.94 22.68 1.49
N ALA A 151 -6.97 22.13 0.84
CA ALA A 151 -6.88 20.84 0.14
C ALA A 151 -5.83 20.86 -0.99
N GLU A 152 -5.63 21.99 -1.66
CA GLU A 152 -4.61 22.17 -2.69
C GLU A 152 -3.16 22.03 -2.20
N ASN A 153 -2.95 22.12 -0.90
CA ASN A 153 -1.64 21.91 -0.28
C ASN A 153 -1.44 20.49 0.24
N ALA A 154 -2.45 19.62 0.07
CA ALA A 154 -2.33 18.24 0.49
C ALA A 154 -1.34 17.49 -0.40
N THR A 155 -0.44 16.74 0.24
CA THR A 155 0.50 15.84 -0.44
C THR A 155 0.83 14.67 0.47
N LEU A 156 1.18 13.55 -0.13
CA LEU A 156 1.85 12.48 0.58
C LEU A 156 3.31 12.88 0.80
N TYR A 157 3.84 12.66 2.00
CA TYR A 157 5.24 12.98 2.28
C TYR A 157 6.16 12.11 1.42
N HIS A 158 6.95 12.76 0.57
CA HIS A 158 7.94 12.11 -0.27
C HIS A 158 9.34 12.44 0.22
N PRO A 159 10.20 11.44 0.50
CA PRO A 159 11.59 11.72 0.81
C PRO A 159 12.23 12.39 -0.41
N LYS A 160 13.13 13.32 -0.15
CA LYS A 160 13.97 13.89 -1.23
C LYS A 160 14.85 12.77 -1.77
N LYS A 161 14.80 12.58 -3.09
CA LYS A 161 15.74 11.70 -3.78
C LYS A 161 17.16 12.23 -3.65
#